data_3d0c5800447a1b2a546d0fbc7221980a
#
_entry.id   3d0c5800447a1b2a546d0fbc7221980a
#
_cell.length_a   1.000
_cell.length_b   1.000
_cell.length_c   1.000
_cell.angle_alpha   90.00
_cell.angle_beta   90.00
_cell.angle_gamma   90.00
#
_symmetry.space_group_name_H-M   'P 1'
#
loop_
_entity.id
_entity.type
_entity.pdbx_description
1 polymer ?
#
loop_
_entity_poly.entity_id
_entity_poly.type
_entity_poly.pdbx_seq_one_letter_code
_entity_poly.pdbx_strand_id
1 'polypeptide(L)'
;EKEKWLNNYRQRIDKLLKQYRQALIDYGFGEADVATRSTLRYCPSMAECILTERDETAYSTIVVGRQGLSRNEEFLFGSISSKIVTHAQNCTVWVVE
;
A
#
# COMPACT_ATOMS: atom_id res chain seq x y z
N GLU A 1 6.93 -2.36 -26.76
CA GLU A 1 7.71 -1.51 -25.89
C GLU A 1 7.01 -1.29 -24.56
N LYS A 2 5.79 -0.84 -24.66
CA LYS A 2 4.99 -0.61 -23.47
C LYS A 2 4.77 -1.88 -22.67
N GLU A 3 4.46 -2.95 -23.37
CA GLU A 3 4.22 -4.23 -22.70
C GLU A 3 5.47 -4.74 -22.00
N LYS A 4 6.62 -4.55 -22.63
CA LYS A 4 7.87 -4.98 -22.05
C LYS A 4 8.18 -4.20 -20.78
N TRP A 5 7.94 -2.88 -20.83
CA TRP A 5 8.16 -2.04 -19.67
C TRP A 5 7.24 -2.44 -18.51
N LEU A 6 5.98 -2.68 -18.82
CA LEU A 6 5.02 -3.10 -17.80
C LEU A 6 5.39 -4.44 -17.19
N ASN A 7 5.84 -5.39 -18.01
CA ASN A 7 6.24 -6.68 -17.50
C ASN A 7 7.45 -6.55 -16.56
N ASN A 8 8.43 -5.74 -16.94
CA ASN A 8 9.60 -5.54 -16.10
C ASN A 8 9.22 -4.87 -14.79
N TYR A 9 8.33 -3.90 -14.85
CA TYR A 9 7.89 -3.20 -13.67
C TYR A 9 7.14 -4.15 -12.73
N ARG A 10 6.27 -4.97 -13.30
CA ARG A 10 5.50 -5.92 -12.52
C ARG A 10 6.41 -6.95 -11.84
N GLN A 11 7.44 -7.41 -12.56
CA GLN A 11 8.36 -8.36 -11.98
C GLN A 11 9.09 -7.77 -10.79
N ARG A 12 9.46 -6.51 -10.87
CA ARG A 12 10.13 -5.85 -9.74
C ARG A 12 9.21 -5.70 -8.55
N ILE A 13 7.96 -5.36 -8.80
CA ILE A 13 6.98 -5.24 -7.73
C ILE A 13 6.74 -6.60 -7.08
N ASP A 14 6.59 -7.64 -7.89
CA ASP A 14 6.36 -8.97 -7.35
C ASP A 14 7.52 -9.43 -6.49
N LYS A 15 8.74 -9.11 -6.90
CA LYS A 15 9.91 -9.46 -6.12
C LYS A 15 9.93 -8.73 -4.79
N LEU A 16 9.60 -7.45 -4.79
CA LEU A 16 9.53 -6.68 -3.54
C LEU A 16 8.45 -7.22 -2.62
N LEU A 17 7.30 -7.56 -3.16
CA LEU A 17 6.21 -8.09 -2.35
C LEU A 17 6.61 -9.41 -1.71
N LYS A 18 7.33 -10.26 -2.44
CA LYS A 18 7.82 -11.50 -1.86
C LYS A 18 8.77 -11.25 -0.70
N GLN A 19 9.62 -10.26 -0.84
CA GLN A 19 10.57 -9.91 0.22
C GLN A 19 9.84 -9.38 1.45
N TYR A 20 8.86 -8.53 1.26
CA TYR A 20 8.10 -7.99 2.38
C TYR A 20 7.28 -9.08 3.05
N ARG A 21 6.70 -9.98 2.26
CA ARG A 21 5.95 -11.09 2.81
C ARG A 21 6.85 -11.96 3.69
N GLN A 22 8.04 -12.27 3.19
CA GLN A 22 8.97 -13.09 3.93
C GLN A 22 9.40 -12.42 5.23
N ALA A 23 9.57 -11.10 5.20
CA ALA A 23 9.92 -10.37 6.40
C ALA A 23 8.85 -10.52 7.47
N LEU A 24 7.58 -10.44 7.09
CA LEU A 24 6.50 -10.61 8.05
C LEU A 24 6.46 -12.03 8.61
N ILE A 25 6.67 -13.01 7.75
CA ILE A 25 6.72 -14.41 8.20
C ILE A 25 7.87 -14.61 9.18
N ASP A 26 9.01 -14.01 8.88
CA ASP A 26 10.17 -14.11 9.77
C ASP A 26 9.91 -13.47 11.13
N TYR A 27 9.04 -12.48 11.17
CA TYR A 27 8.65 -11.86 12.43
C TYR A 27 7.61 -12.64 13.19
N GLY A 28 7.07 -13.70 12.62
CA GLY A 28 6.15 -14.56 13.34
C GLY A 28 4.75 -14.68 12.76
N PHE A 29 4.47 -14.01 11.66
CA PHE A 29 3.18 -14.19 11.01
C PHE A 29 3.12 -15.55 10.34
N GLY A 30 1.97 -16.21 10.40
CA GLY A 30 1.79 -17.47 9.71
C GLY A 30 1.75 -17.26 8.20
N GLU A 31 2.21 -18.28 7.48
CA GLU A 31 2.23 -18.17 6.03
C GLU A 31 0.85 -17.98 5.44
N ALA A 32 -0.15 -18.60 6.05
CA ALA A 32 -1.51 -18.47 5.59
C ALA A 32 -2.13 -17.11 5.92
N ASP A 33 -1.49 -16.35 6.79
CA ASP A 33 -2.03 -15.08 7.25
C ASP A 33 -1.49 -13.89 6.48
N VAL A 34 -0.58 -14.10 5.56
CA VAL A 34 0.02 -13.01 4.79
C VAL A 34 -0.13 -13.30 3.31
N ALA A 35 -0.88 -12.46 2.66
CA ALA A 35 -1.07 -12.56 1.21
C ALA A 35 -0.55 -11.28 0.56
N THR A 36 -0.09 -11.41 -0.67
CA THR A 36 0.33 -10.26 -1.43
C THR A 36 -0.52 -10.15 -2.68
N ARG A 37 -0.64 -8.92 -3.16
CA ARG A 37 -1.49 -8.66 -4.29
C ARG A 37 -1.00 -7.41 -4.99
N SER A 38 -0.81 -7.49 -6.29
CA SER A 38 -0.54 -6.30 -7.07
C SER A 38 -1.68 -6.13 -8.05
N THR A 39 -2.16 -4.92 -8.15
CA THR A 39 -3.32 -4.60 -8.95
C THR A 39 -2.99 -3.45 -9.87
N LEU A 40 -3.37 -3.59 -11.12
CA LEU A 40 -3.27 -2.50 -12.06
C LEU A 40 -4.65 -1.88 -12.17
N ARG A 41 -4.80 -0.73 -11.57
CA ARG A 41 -6.10 -0.08 -11.48
C ARG A 41 -5.96 1.38 -11.84
N TYR A 42 -6.88 1.86 -12.63
CA TYR A 42 -6.87 3.25 -13.03
C TYR A 42 -7.74 4.04 -12.07
N CYS A 43 -7.12 4.92 -11.31
CA CYS A 43 -7.81 5.72 -10.31
C CYS A 43 -7.35 7.16 -10.40
N PRO A 44 -8.16 8.10 -9.93
CA PRO A 44 -7.73 9.49 -9.91
C PRO A 44 -6.47 9.74 -9.10
N SER A 45 -6.24 8.94 -8.06
CA SER A 45 -5.05 9.08 -7.25
C SER A 45 -4.74 7.75 -6.59
N MET A 46 -3.50 7.62 -6.11
CA MET A 46 -3.09 6.42 -5.41
C MET A 46 -3.93 6.20 -4.15
N ALA A 47 -4.21 7.27 -3.43
CA ALA A 47 -5.02 7.15 -2.22
C ALA A 47 -6.41 6.61 -2.53
N GLU A 48 -7.00 7.03 -3.64
CA GLU A 48 -8.31 6.54 -4.01
C GLU A 48 -8.28 5.09 -4.44
N CYS A 49 -7.18 4.65 -5.06
CA CYS A 49 -7.02 3.24 -5.36
C CYS A 49 -7.01 2.41 -4.08
N ILE A 50 -6.28 2.87 -3.07
CA ILE A 50 -6.19 2.16 -1.80
C ILE A 50 -7.55 2.11 -1.12
N LEU A 51 -8.26 3.22 -1.09
CA LEU A 51 -9.57 3.28 -0.47
C LEU A 51 -10.58 2.38 -1.18
N THR A 52 -10.52 2.35 -2.50
CA THR A 52 -11.40 1.47 -3.27
C THR A 52 -11.07 0.01 -2.98
N GLU A 53 -9.80 -0.33 -2.91
CA GLU A 53 -9.40 -1.69 -2.59
C GLU A 53 -9.92 -2.10 -1.22
N ARG A 54 -9.82 -1.21 -0.24
CA ARG A 54 -10.33 -1.48 1.10
C ARG A 54 -11.85 -1.69 1.07
N ASP A 55 -12.55 -0.85 0.33
CA ASP A 55 -14.00 -0.95 0.27
C ASP A 55 -14.45 -2.26 -0.35
N GLU A 56 -13.71 -2.73 -1.35
CA GLU A 56 -14.04 -3.98 -2.02
C GLU A 56 -13.72 -5.20 -1.17
N THR A 57 -12.69 -5.12 -0.35
CA THR A 57 -12.27 -6.25 0.47
C THR A 57 -12.79 -6.19 1.89
N ALA A 58 -13.24 -5.02 2.33
CA ALA A 58 -13.80 -4.82 3.67
C ALA A 58 -12.83 -5.14 4.79
N TYR A 59 -11.55 -4.94 4.56
CA TYR A 59 -10.57 -5.06 5.64
C TYR A 59 -10.82 -3.99 6.69
N SER A 60 -10.51 -4.31 7.93
CA SER A 60 -10.79 -3.40 9.06
C SER A 60 -9.72 -2.34 9.24
N THR A 61 -8.55 -2.53 8.70
CA THR A 61 -7.41 -1.66 8.98
C THR A 61 -6.58 -1.43 7.74
N ILE A 62 -6.12 -0.20 7.58
CA ILE A 62 -5.17 0.17 6.56
C ILE A 62 -3.90 0.62 7.27
N VAL A 63 -2.75 0.10 6.86
CA VAL A 63 -1.47 0.53 7.39
C VAL A 63 -0.68 1.16 6.24
N VAL A 64 -0.32 2.40 6.39
CA VAL A 64 0.42 3.11 5.36
C VAL A 64 1.62 3.80 5.98
N GLY A 65 2.65 3.98 5.19
CA GLY A 65 3.84 4.67 5.64
C GLY A 65 3.81 6.13 5.27
N ARG A 66 4.58 6.89 6.01
CA ARG A 66 4.78 8.31 5.73
C ARG A 66 5.91 8.55 4.75
N GLN A 67 6.51 7.50 4.28
CA GLN A 67 7.69 7.58 3.44
C GLN A 67 7.44 8.26 2.12
N GLY A 68 8.49 8.72 1.50
CA GLY A 68 8.35 9.44 0.26
C GLY A 68 8.03 10.88 0.45
N LEU A 69 7.93 11.33 1.69
CA LEU A 69 7.73 12.72 1.96
C LEU A 69 8.94 13.52 1.56
N SER A 70 8.70 14.70 1.06
CA SER A 70 9.77 15.64 0.87
C SER A 70 10.36 15.98 2.24
N ARG A 71 11.43 16.72 2.21
CA ARG A 71 12.12 17.05 3.45
C ARG A 71 11.38 18.06 4.31
N ASN A 72 10.19 18.39 3.94
CA ASN A 72 9.39 19.35 4.71
C ASN A 72 8.80 18.62 5.89
N GLU A 73 9.53 18.60 6.96
CA GLU A 73 9.09 17.87 8.14
C GLU A 73 7.96 18.51 8.87
N GLU A 74 7.63 19.74 8.52
CA GLU A 74 6.51 20.36 9.17
C GLU A 74 5.21 19.68 8.85
N PHE A 75 5.18 18.84 7.81
CA PHE A 75 3.97 18.11 7.47
C PHE A 75 4.02 16.74 8.13
N LEU A 76 3.01 16.45 8.90
CA LEU A 76 2.95 15.19 9.63
C LEU A 76 2.67 14.01 8.73
N PHE A 77 1.96 14.24 7.64
CA PHE A 77 1.54 13.15 6.76
C PHE A 77 1.90 13.49 5.33
N GLY A 78 2.17 12.43 4.55
CA GLY A 78 2.30 12.59 3.12
C GLY A 78 0.95 12.80 2.46
N SER A 79 0.99 13.11 1.18
CA SER A 79 -0.26 13.37 0.46
C SER A 79 -1.16 12.15 0.43
N ILE A 80 -0.59 10.96 0.27
CA ILE A 80 -1.39 9.73 0.22
C ILE A 80 -1.95 9.40 1.58
N SER A 81 -1.12 9.39 2.62
CA SER A 81 -1.59 9.02 3.95
C SER A 81 -2.58 10.03 4.49
N SER A 82 -2.37 11.31 4.21
CA SER A 82 -3.28 12.34 4.65
C SER A 82 -4.67 12.15 4.02
N LYS A 83 -4.70 11.83 2.74
CA LYS A 83 -5.96 11.65 2.06
C LYS A 83 -6.68 10.40 2.56
N ILE A 84 -5.92 9.34 2.85
CA ILE A 84 -6.51 8.12 3.38
C ILE A 84 -7.12 8.39 4.76
N VAL A 85 -6.39 9.07 5.63
CA VAL A 85 -6.88 9.38 6.97
C VAL A 85 -8.17 10.19 6.90
N THR A 86 -8.23 11.13 5.96
CA THR A 86 -9.37 12.02 5.85
C THR A 86 -10.61 11.30 5.30
N HIS A 87 -10.42 10.38 4.37
CA HIS A 87 -11.54 9.83 3.62
C HIS A 87 -11.89 8.39 3.96
N ALA A 88 -11.07 7.69 4.73
CA ALA A 88 -11.39 6.31 5.10
C ALA A 88 -12.60 6.29 6.02
N GLN A 89 -13.47 5.33 5.80
CA GLN A 89 -14.68 5.18 6.59
C GLN A 89 -14.77 3.76 7.12
N ASN A 90 -15.19 3.65 8.35
CA ASN A 90 -15.45 2.35 8.99
C ASN A 90 -14.21 1.47 9.00
N CYS A 91 -13.04 2.06 9.13
CA CYS A 91 -11.82 1.30 9.27
C CYS A 91 -10.79 2.11 10.04
N THR A 92 -9.82 1.40 10.57
CA THR A 92 -8.71 2.01 11.29
C THR A 92 -7.59 2.31 10.31
N VAL A 93 -6.92 3.43 10.50
CA VAL A 93 -5.78 3.78 9.66
C VAL A 93 -4.58 4.00 10.57
N TRP A 94 -3.53 3.25 10.31
CA TRP A 94 -2.25 3.41 11.00
C TRP A 94 -1.29 4.10 10.04
N VAL A 95 -0.69 5.19 10.49
CA VAL A 95 0.32 5.89 9.71
C VAL A 95 1.66 5.68 10.41
N VAL A 96 2.58 5.06 9.71
CA VAL A 96 3.88 4.67 10.29
C VAL A 96 4.96 5.50 9.66
N GLU A 97 5.97 5.87 10.43
CA GLU A 97 7.10 6.61 9.91
C GLU A 97 8.10 5.77 9.17
#